data_4a684099df2e77bde22c2298f495e3b9
#
_entry.id   4a684099df2e77bde22c2298f495e3b9
#
_cell.length_a   1.000
_cell.length_b   1.000
_cell.length_c   1.000
_cell.angle_alpha   90.00
_cell.angle_beta   90.00
_cell.angle_gamma   90.00
#
_symmetry.space_group_name_H-M   'P 1'
#
loop_
_entity.id
_entity.type
_entity.pdbx_description
1 polymer ?
#
loop_
_entity_poly.entity_id
_entity_poly.type
_entity_poly.pdbx_seq_one_letter_code
_entity_poly.pdbx_strand_id
1 'polypeptide(L)'
;DTTSNNANAFKVNKDATAEDLENKMPGVTVVDGKVNAQGEEVKQVTVDGKQFFGDDSNAVLKNLPAEIIDKVQVFDKRSDQSLFTGFDDGSAQKTINIVTKPQFRNGLFGKAYAGYGYDNKYKVGGVINYFKDKRRLTVLAQMNNINEQNFSSDDLAGVMSSGSNGGKGSGRGQRGVGGQGNGGQNPSDNFLVNTTNGINTTSAIGINYLDKWGKKTDITGSYFFNFTNNNALSNLYQQYIIGNTNGLIYNENNTVISDNYNNRINFKFDTKLDSNNQITIQPKASFQNKTNSKKLFGDNIKLDTTISNTENKTSSTNFSYNISLPILYRHSFPKKGRTLSINITPTITKN
;
A
#
# COMPACT_ATOMS: atom_id res chain seq x y z
N ASP A 1 -0.85 25.65 7.61
CA ASP A 1 -0.26 26.33 6.42
C ASP A 1 -0.36 25.43 5.19
N THR A 2 -0.60 26.03 4.02
CA THR A 2 -0.67 25.32 2.73
C THR A 2 0.47 25.79 1.85
N THR A 3 1.33 24.87 1.42
CA THR A 3 2.35 25.12 0.40
C THR A 3 1.77 24.69 -0.95
N SER A 4 1.87 25.55 -1.98
CA SER A 4 1.35 25.25 -3.31
C SER A 4 2.44 25.43 -4.35
N ASN A 5 2.76 24.34 -5.08
CA ASN A 5 3.75 24.31 -6.15
C ASN A 5 3.05 24.21 -7.50
N ASN A 6 3.41 25.09 -8.44
CA ASN A 6 2.89 25.02 -9.80
C ASN A 6 3.61 23.89 -10.56
N ALA A 7 2.85 22.94 -11.09
CA ALA A 7 3.41 21.79 -11.81
C ALA A 7 4.20 22.20 -13.05
N ASN A 8 3.79 23.26 -13.74
CA ASN A 8 4.45 23.73 -14.96
C ASN A 8 5.84 24.37 -14.69
N ALA A 9 6.17 24.68 -13.44
CA ALA A 9 7.51 25.18 -13.07
C ALA A 9 8.59 24.09 -13.11
N PHE A 10 8.19 22.82 -13.14
CA PHE A 10 9.09 21.67 -13.10
C PHE A 10 9.05 20.91 -14.43
N LYS A 11 10.21 20.79 -15.07
CA LYS A 11 10.32 20.04 -16.33
C LYS A 11 10.38 18.54 -16.02
N VAL A 12 9.42 17.80 -16.56
CA VAL A 12 9.36 16.34 -16.53
C VAL A 12 9.24 15.79 -17.95
N ASN A 13 9.52 14.50 -18.13
CA ASN A 13 9.32 13.85 -19.42
C ASN A 13 7.83 13.80 -19.77
N LYS A 14 7.51 13.64 -21.04
CA LYS A 14 6.12 13.62 -21.52
C LYS A 14 5.30 12.45 -20.96
N ASP A 15 5.96 11.35 -20.62
CA ASP A 15 5.40 10.13 -20.03
C ASP A 15 5.50 10.06 -18.51
N ALA A 16 5.98 11.13 -17.87
CA ALA A 16 6.19 11.19 -16.42
C ALA A 16 4.88 11.01 -15.63
N THR A 17 5.04 10.46 -14.44
CA THR A 17 3.96 10.30 -13.46
C THR A 17 3.92 11.48 -12.48
N ALA A 18 2.90 11.51 -11.63
CA ALA A 18 2.85 12.45 -10.52
C ALA A 18 4.03 12.27 -9.56
N GLU A 19 4.49 11.05 -9.34
CA GLU A 19 5.68 10.73 -8.53
C GLU A 19 6.95 11.39 -9.11
N ASP A 20 7.16 11.28 -10.43
CA ASP A 20 8.30 11.92 -11.09
C ASP A 20 8.29 13.44 -10.97
N LEU A 21 7.09 14.02 -10.98
CA LEU A 21 6.90 15.45 -10.80
C LEU A 21 7.16 15.87 -9.34
N GLU A 22 6.61 15.14 -8.37
CA GLU A 22 6.76 15.43 -6.95
C GLU A 22 8.20 15.29 -6.47
N ASN A 23 8.96 14.33 -6.98
CA ASN A 23 10.39 14.18 -6.70
C ASN A 23 11.25 15.39 -7.13
N LYS A 24 10.72 16.27 -7.98
CA LYS A 24 11.39 17.52 -8.38
C LYS A 24 10.94 18.73 -7.56
N MET A 25 9.94 18.56 -6.71
CA MET A 25 9.41 19.64 -5.88
C MET A 25 10.23 19.83 -4.60
N PRO A 26 10.53 21.06 -4.19
CA PRO A 26 11.25 21.30 -2.95
C PRO A 26 10.43 20.82 -1.74
N GLY A 27 11.08 20.11 -0.83
CA GLY A 27 10.46 19.63 0.40
C GLY A 27 9.60 18.38 0.25
N VAL A 28 9.56 17.75 -0.92
CA VAL A 28 8.91 16.45 -1.15
C VAL A 28 9.99 15.43 -1.50
N THR A 29 9.93 14.27 -0.88
CA THR A 29 10.83 13.14 -1.16
C THR A 29 10.04 11.84 -1.16
N VAL A 30 10.38 10.93 -2.08
CA VAL A 30 9.81 9.57 -2.10
C VAL A 30 10.94 8.58 -1.82
N VAL A 31 10.83 7.85 -0.71
CA VAL A 31 11.82 6.84 -0.29
C VAL A 31 11.08 5.55 -0.01
N ASP A 32 11.50 4.46 -0.66
CA ASP A 32 10.92 3.12 -0.51
C ASP A 32 9.38 3.09 -0.68
N GLY A 33 8.87 3.93 -1.56
CA GLY A 33 7.45 4.05 -1.80
C GLY A 33 6.69 4.85 -0.74
N LYS A 34 7.36 5.50 0.20
CA LYS A 34 6.77 6.44 1.16
C LYS A 34 7.05 7.86 0.74
N VAL A 35 5.99 8.64 0.70
CA VAL A 35 6.08 10.07 0.38
C VAL A 35 6.24 10.86 1.68
N ASN A 36 7.28 11.67 1.74
CA ASN A 36 7.50 12.62 2.82
C ASN A 36 7.40 14.03 2.27
N ALA A 37 6.68 14.88 2.95
CA ALA A 37 6.55 16.29 2.62
C ALA A 37 6.86 17.15 3.84
N GLN A 38 7.76 18.12 3.69
CA GLN A 38 8.19 19.02 4.77
C GLN A 38 8.75 18.27 6.01
N GLY A 39 9.39 17.12 5.79
CA GLY A 39 9.97 16.29 6.86
C GLY A 39 8.99 15.35 7.56
N GLU A 40 7.72 15.32 7.15
CA GLU A 40 6.69 14.43 7.69
C GLU A 40 6.16 13.46 6.64
N GLU A 41 5.80 12.26 7.06
CA GLU A 41 5.19 11.24 6.19
C GLU A 41 3.80 11.69 5.73
N VAL A 42 3.56 11.69 4.41
CA VAL A 42 2.26 11.99 3.82
C VAL A 42 1.32 10.81 4.05
N LYS A 43 0.25 11.04 4.79
CA LYS A 43 -0.73 10.01 5.14
C LYS A 43 -1.87 9.90 4.12
N GLN A 44 -2.07 10.91 3.29
CA GLN A 44 -3.14 10.91 2.30
C GLN A 44 -2.76 11.72 1.06
N VAL A 45 -3.11 11.16 -0.11
CA VAL A 45 -3.09 11.89 -1.38
C VAL A 45 -4.51 12.03 -1.90
N THR A 46 -4.89 13.26 -2.26
CA THR A 46 -6.19 13.59 -2.83
C THR A 46 -6.04 14.17 -4.23
N VAL A 47 -7.04 14.00 -5.07
CA VAL A 47 -7.12 14.61 -6.40
C VAL A 47 -8.34 15.53 -6.44
N ASP A 48 -8.11 16.82 -6.67
CA ASP A 48 -9.11 17.90 -6.58
C ASP A 48 -9.92 17.86 -5.26
N GLY A 49 -9.21 17.66 -4.14
CA GLY A 49 -9.77 17.64 -2.80
C GLY A 49 -10.53 16.36 -2.43
N LYS A 50 -10.52 15.35 -3.29
CA LYS A 50 -11.22 14.08 -3.05
C LYS A 50 -10.23 12.93 -2.94
N GLN A 51 -10.54 11.99 -2.04
CA GLN A 51 -9.78 10.78 -1.86
C GLN A 51 -9.77 9.97 -3.15
N PHE A 52 -8.60 9.54 -3.60
CA PHE A 52 -8.39 8.83 -4.84
C PHE A 52 -7.62 7.55 -4.53
N PHE A 53 -8.09 6.38 -4.95
CA PHE A 53 -7.58 5.07 -4.56
C PHE A 53 -7.52 4.81 -3.04
N GLY A 54 -8.50 5.32 -2.28
CA GLY A 54 -8.53 5.12 -0.84
C GLY A 54 -7.36 5.83 -0.13
N ASP A 55 -6.63 5.10 0.69
CA ASP A 55 -5.47 5.62 1.44
C ASP A 55 -4.13 5.30 0.74
N ASP A 56 -4.16 4.72 -0.49
CA ASP A 56 -2.95 4.37 -1.25
C ASP A 56 -2.36 5.57 -1.99
N SER A 57 -1.44 6.26 -1.34
CA SER A 57 -0.71 7.40 -1.90
C SER A 57 0.09 7.01 -3.15
N ASN A 58 0.68 5.81 -3.17
CA ASN A 58 1.53 5.36 -4.27
C ASN A 58 0.73 4.97 -5.51
N ALA A 59 -0.44 4.33 -5.32
CA ALA A 59 -1.32 4.05 -6.45
C ALA A 59 -1.73 5.34 -7.17
N VAL A 60 -1.93 6.43 -6.42
CA VAL A 60 -2.21 7.74 -7.01
C VAL A 60 -0.99 8.27 -7.78
N LEU A 61 0.15 8.33 -7.12
CA LEU A 61 1.34 9.02 -7.65
C LEU A 61 1.94 8.29 -8.85
N LYS A 62 2.00 6.97 -8.82
CA LYS A 62 2.56 6.16 -9.92
C LYS A 62 1.66 6.09 -11.15
N ASN A 63 0.35 6.24 -10.97
CA ASN A 63 -0.61 6.03 -12.04
C ASN A 63 -1.24 7.31 -12.59
N LEU A 64 -1.06 8.46 -11.93
CA LEU A 64 -1.56 9.73 -12.43
C LEU A 64 -0.52 10.38 -13.35
N PRO A 65 -0.85 10.68 -14.63
CA PRO A 65 0.10 11.36 -15.51
C PRO A 65 0.41 12.78 -15.03
N ALA A 66 1.70 13.17 -15.05
CA ALA A 66 2.12 14.53 -14.67
C ALA A 66 1.49 15.61 -15.57
N GLU A 67 1.21 15.28 -16.83
CA GLU A 67 0.64 16.19 -17.82
C GLU A 67 -0.69 16.83 -17.37
N ILE A 68 -1.52 16.08 -16.62
CA ILE A 68 -2.84 16.56 -16.20
C ILE A 68 -2.79 17.46 -14.96
N ILE A 69 -1.64 17.56 -14.30
CA ILE A 69 -1.46 18.28 -13.04
C ILE A 69 -1.25 19.77 -13.31
N ASP A 70 -2.04 20.60 -12.66
CA ASP A 70 -1.89 22.04 -12.64
C ASP A 70 -0.98 22.48 -11.48
N LYS A 71 -1.29 22.01 -10.28
CA LYS A 71 -0.53 22.30 -9.07
C LYS A 71 -0.63 21.19 -8.04
N VAL A 72 0.37 21.12 -7.17
CA VAL A 72 0.44 20.22 -6.01
C VAL A 72 0.40 21.08 -4.75
N GLN A 73 -0.50 20.75 -3.85
CA GLN A 73 -0.69 21.45 -2.57
C GLN A 73 -0.34 20.50 -1.43
N VAL A 74 0.50 20.98 -0.51
CA VAL A 74 0.86 20.25 0.71
C VAL A 74 0.30 21.02 1.90
N PHE A 75 -0.46 20.34 2.76
CA PHE A 75 -1.07 20.93 3.95
C PHE A 75 -1.42 19.88 5.00
N ASP A 76 -1.66 20.35 6.21
CA ASP A 76 -2.17 19.54 7.29
C ASP A 76 -3.69 19.51 7.23
N LYS A 77 -4.25 18.38 6.81
CA LYS A 77 -5.69 18.16 6.74
C LYS A 77 -6.23 17.83 8.11
N ARG A 78 -7.13 18.66 8.61
CA ARG A 78 -7.87 18.36 9.83
C ARG A 78 -8.73 17.11 9.66
N SER A 79 -8.96 16.39 10.73
CA SER A 79 -9.90 15.27 10.74
C SER A 79 -11.30 15.71 10.33
N ASP A 80 -12.08 14.80 9.77
CA ASP A 80 -13.50 15.05 9.46
C ASP A 80 -14.28 15.45 10.72
N GLN A 81 -13.83 14.97 11.90
CA GLN A 81 -14.40 15.31 13.19
C GLN A 81 -14.08 16.76 13.58
N SER A 82 -12.81 17.16 13.46
CA SER A 82 -12.37 18.54 13.73
C SER A 82 -13.07 19.55 12.81
N LEU A 83 -13.22 19.20 11.53
CA LEU A 83 -13.96 20.05 10.56
C LEU A 83 -15.45 20.19 10.91
N PHE A 84 -16.05 19.13 11.44
CA PHE A 84 -17.47 19.14 11.82
C PHE A 84 -17.73 19.90 13.12
N THR A 85 -16.90 19.67 14.14
CA THR A 85 -17.06 20.30 15.46
C THR A 85 -16.54 21.71 15.55
N GLY A 86 -15.59 22.07 14.66
CA GLY A 86 -14.84 23.32 14.70
C GLY A 86 -13.70 23.34 15.75
N PHE A 87 -13.53 22.27 16.51
CA PHE A 87 -12.43 22.10 17.47
C PHE A 87 -11.30 21.28 16.88
N ASP A 88 -10.07 21.68 17.17
CA ASP A 88 -8.89 20.91 16.80
C ASP A 88 -8.73 19.72 17.74
N ASP A 89 -8.75 18.50 17.20
CA ASP A 89 -8.61 17.25 17.93
C ASP A 89 -7.16 16.72 17.91
N GLY A 90 -6.21 17.52 17.38
CA GLY A 90 -4.80 17.18 17.27
C GLY A 90 -4.50 16.02 16.31
N SER A 91 -5.46 15.58 15.49
CA SER A 91 -5.33 14.46 14.55
C SER A 91 -5.16 14.92 13.10
N ALA A 92 -4.65 16.12 12.87
CA ALA A 92 -4.31 16.60 11.53
C ALA A 92 -3.28 15.68 10.86
N GLN A 93 -3.46 15.44 9.57
CA GLN A 93 -2.60 14.53 8.80
C GLN A 93 -1.96 15.27 7.63
N LYS A 94 -0.65 15.06 7.42
CA LYS A 94 0.05 15.59 6.26
C LYS A 94 -0.60 15.02 4.99
N THR A 95 -1.09 15.92 4.13
CA THR A 95 -1.88 15.57 2.95
C THR A 95 -1.33 16.30 1.73
N ILE A 96 -1.21 15.57 0.63
CA ILE A 96 -0.97 16.14 -0.69
C ILE A 96 -2.30 16.20 -1.45
N ASN A 97 -2.59 17.35 -2.03
CA ASN A 97 -3.71 17.51 -2.96
C ASN A 97 -3.20 17.85 -4.36
N ILE A 98 -3.42 16.96 -5.29
CA ILE A 98 -3.13 17.16 -6.70
C ILE A 98 -4.33 17.85 -7.34
N VAL A 99 -4.12 19.05 -7.87
CA VAL A 99 -5.15 19.80 -8.59
C VAL A 99 -4.97 19.57 -10.08
N THR A 100 -6.02 19.11 -10.75
CA THR A 100 -5.98 18.82 -12.19
C THR A 100 -6.26 20.08 -13.02
N LYS A 101 -5.62 20.19 -14.19
CA LYS A 101 -5.89 21.25 -15.16
C LYS A 101 -7.36 21.20 -15.60
N PRO A 102 -8.01 22.35 -15.83
CA PRO A 102 -9.44 22.41 -16.17
C PRO A 102 -9.84 21.56 -17.38
N GLN A 103 -8.97 21.45 -18.38
CA GLN A 103 -9.22 20.69 -19.60
C GLN A 103 -9.29 19.16 -19.37
N PHE A 104 -8.69 18.66 -18.29
CA PHE A 104 -8.71 17.22 -17.93
C PHE A 104 -9.80 16.86 -16.90
N ARG A 105 -10.62 17.82 -16.50
CA ARG A 105 -11.77 17.55 -15.59
C ARG A 105 -12.92 16.83 -16.28
N ASN A 106 -12.98 16.89 -17.61
CA ASN A 106 -13.95 16.18 -18.44
C ASN A 106 -13.19 15.52 -19.60
N GLY A 107 -13.25 14.21 -19.71
CA GLY A 107 -12.60 13.50 -20.79
C GLY A 107 -12.19 12.07 -20.45
N LEU A 108 -11.66 11.42 -21.45
CA LEU A 108 -11.03 10.10 -21.35
C LEU A 108 -9.53 10.28 -21.63
N PHE A 109 -8.70 9.87 -20.71
CA PHE A 109 -7.24 9.94 -20.86
C PHE A 109 -6.58 8.76 -20.13
N GLY A 110 -5.40 8.43 -20.54
CA GLY A 110 -4.68 7.32 -19.95
C GLY A 110 -3.31 7.13 -20.56
N LYS A 111 -2.62 6.13 -20.07
CA LYS A 111 -1.36 5.70 -20.61
C LYS A 111 -1.29 4.19 -20.63
N ALA A 112 -0.58 3.65 -21.62
CA ALA A 112 -0.23 2.23 -21.69
C ALA A 112 1.26 2.12 -21.98
N TYR A 113 1.89 1.09 -21.45
CA TYR A 113 3.29 0.81 -21.66
C TYR A 113 3.51 -0.69 -21.75
N ALA A 114 4.49 -1.08 -22.55
CA ALA A 114 4.98 -2.45 -22.63
C ALA A 114 6.50 -2.42 -22.86
N GLY A 115 7.20 -3.25 -22.14
CA GLY A 115 8.64 -3.46 -22.27
C GLY A 115 8.96 -4.94 -22.19
N TYR A 116 9.92 -5.36 -23.01
CA TYR A 116 10.47 -6.71 -23.00
C TYR A 116 11.99 -6.62 -23.00
N GLY A 117 12.63 -7.40 -22.17
CA GLY A 117 14.08 -7.37 -21.98
C GLY A 117 14.75 -8.74 -22.06
N TYR A 118 16.04 -8.75 -21.83
CA TYR A 118 16.84 -9.96 -21.76
C TYR A 118 16.28 -10.92 -20.68
N ASP A 119 16.48 -12.23 -20.88
CA ASP A 119 16.06 -13.28 -19.96
C ASP A 119 14.54 -13.27 -19.65
N ASN A 120 13.74 -13.06 -20.71
CA ASN A 120 12.27 -13.03 -20.61
C ASN A 120 11.73 -12.02 -19.58
N LYS A 121 12.50 -10.96 -19.29
CA LYS A 121 12.03 -9.89 -18.42
C LYS A 121 10.99 -9.05 -19.15
N TYR A 122 9.90 -8.75 -18.46
CA TYR A 122 8.84 -7.93 -19.04
C TYR A 122 8.20 -6.99 -18.01
N LYS A 123 7.65 -5.92 -18.53
CA LYS A 123 6.76 -5.01 -17.80
C LYS A 123 5.68 -4.53 -18.78
N VAL A 124 4.43 -4.72 -18.41
CA VAL A 124 3.28 -4.25 -19.19
C VAL A 124 2.25 -3.66 -18.25
N GLY A 125 1.60 -2.59 -18.68
CA GLY A 125 0.55 -2.01 -17.87
C GLY A 125 -0.10 -0.80 -18.53
N GLY A 126 -1.09 -0.29 -17.86
CA GLY A 126 -1.78 0.91 -18.28
C GLY A 126 -2.80 1.39 -17.27
N VAL A 127 -3.18 2.63 -17.45
CA VAL A 127 -4.23 3.29 -16.67
C VAL A 127 -5.15 4.04 -17.62
N ILE A 128 -6.44 3.93 -17.40
CA ILE A 128 -7.48 4.65 -18.12
C ILE A 128 -8.30 5.42 -17.10
N ASN A 129 -8.45 6.72 -17.33
CA ASN A 129 -9.22 7.64 -16.50
C ASN A 129 -10.38 8.20 -17.32
N TYR A 130 -11.59 8.00 -16.84
CA TYR A 130 -12.80 8.62 -17.36
C TYR A 130 -13.33 9.62 -16.34
N PHE A 131 -13.24 10.93 -16.65
CA PHE A 131 -13.72 12.02 -15.82
C PHE A 131 -14.89 12.72 -16.51
N LYS A 132 -15.96 12.93 -15.76
CA LYS A 132 -17.13 13.68 -16.23
C LYS A 132 -17.75 14.41 -15.04
N ASP A 133 -17.58 15.72 -14.98
CA ASP A 133 -18.02 16.57 -13.87
C ASP A 133 -17.57 16.06 -12.50
N LYS A 134 -18.50 15.45 -11.77
CA LYS A 134 -18.24 14.89 -10.42
C LYS A 134 -17.90 13.42 -10.44
N ARG A 135 -18.16 12.74 -11.56
CA ARG A 135 -17.86 11.31 -11.74
C ARG A 135 -16.43 11.13 -12.20
N ARG A 136 -15.74 10.24 -11.57
CA ARG A 136 -14.40 9.79 -11.95
C ARG A 136 -14.33 8.29 -11.83
N LEU A 137 -13.91 7.66 -12.90
CA LEU A 137 -13.64 6.24 -12.97
C LEU A 137 -12.21 6.06 -13.45
N THR A 138 -11.41 5.36 -12.68
CA THR A 138 -10.05 4.98 -13.06
C THR A 138 -9.93 3.47 -13.02
N VAL A 139 -9.38 2.90 -14.07
CA VAL A 139 -9.03 1.49 -14.15
C VAL A 139 -7.55 1.39 -14.46
N LEU A 140 -6.83 0.63 -13.67
CA LEU A 140 -5.42 0.34 -13.89
C LEU A 140 -5.19 -1.17 -13.92
N ALA A 141 -4.25 -1.60 -14.74
CA ALA A 141 -3.76 -2.97 -14.77
C ALA A 141 -2.27 -2.97 -15.06
N GLN A 142 -1.51 -3.84 -14.39
CA GLN A 142 -0.08 -3.96 -14.61
C GLN A 142 0.44 -5.33 -14.25
N MET A 143 1.48 -5.75 -14.96
CA MET A 143 2.19 -7.00 -14.73
C MET A 143 3.67 -6.81 -14.98
N ASN A 144 4.52 -7.42 -14.17
CA ASN A 144 5.96 -7.44 -14.39
C ASN A 144 6.63 -8.64 -13.71
N ASN A 145 7.85 -8.98 -14.16
CA ASN A 145 8.74 -9.94 -13.52
C ASN A 145 10.16 -9.34 -13.30
N ILE A 146 10.24 -8.05 -13.08
CA ILE A 146 11.48 -7.29 -12.86
C ILE A 146 11.64 -6.83 -11.41
N ASN A 147 10.97 -7.50 -10.48
CA ASN A 147 10.96 -7.17 -9.05
C ASN A 147 10.41 -5.77 -8.72
N GLU A 148 9.61 -5.19 -9.61
CA GLU A 148 8.97 -3.90 -9.35
C GLU A 148 7.66 -4.12 -8.60
N GLN A 149 7.52 -3.42 -7.48
CA GLN A 149 6.33 -3.48 -6.67
C GLN A 149 5.26 -2.52 -7.21
N ASN A 150 4.05 -3.01 -7.38
CA ASN A 150 2.97 -2.26 -8.00
C ASN A 150 2.28 -1.30 -7.01
N PHE A 151 2.33 -1.62 -5.71
CA PHE A 151 1.67 -0.87 -4.62
C PHE A 151 2.61 -0.70 -3.44
N SER A 152 2.26 0.19 -2.49
CA SER A 152 3.09 0.39 -1.31
C SER A 152 3.06 -0.81 -0.36
N SER A 153 4.12 -0.95 0.44
CA SER A 153 4.19 -1.95 1.51
C SER A 153 3.11 -1.75 2.57
N ASP A 154 2.75 -0.50 2.85
CA ASP A 154 1.73 -0.16 3.84
C ASP A 154 0.33 -0.57 3.41
N ASP A 155 0.07 -0.62 2.10
CA ASP A 155 -1.18 -1.12 1.55
C ASP A 155 -1.32 -2.62 1.65
N LEU A 156 -0.21 -3.35 1.56
CA LEU A 156 -0.18 -4.78 1.81
C LEU A 156 -0.26 -5.10 3.31
N ALA A 157 0.20 -4.20 4.17
CA ALA A 157 0.16 -4.32 5.62
C ALA A 157 -1.16 -3.86 6.27
N GLY A 158 -2.02 -3.16 5.54
CA GLY A 158 -3.27 -2.58 6.07
C GLY A 158 -4.29 -3.58 6.64
N VAL A 159 -4.06 -4.88 6.49
CA VAL A 159 -4.84 -5.94 7.15
C VAL A 159 -4.57 -5.98 8.66
N MET A 160 -3.38 -5.53 9.10
CA MET A 160 -2.93 -5.69 10.49
C MET A 160 -3.04 -4.43 11.35
N SER A 161 -3.15 -3.24 10.76
CA SER A 161 -3.16 -1.98 11.54
C SER A 161 -4.51 -1.69 12.23
N SER A 162 -5.58 -2.38 11.87
CA SER A 162 -6.90 -2.17 12.48
C SER A 162 -7.06 -2.77 13.89
N GLY A 163 -6.10 -3.56 14.36
CA GLY A 163 -6.15 -4.25 15.66
C GLY A 163 -5.38 -3.58 16.80
N SER A 164 -4.59 -2.56 16.53
CA SER A 164 -3.72 -1.93 17.53
C SER A 164 -4.15 -0.50 17.89
N ASN A 165 -5.37 -0.33 18.35
CA ASN A 165 -5.75 0.85 19.11
C ASN A 165 -5.70 0.50 20.60
N GLY A 166 -4.50 0.46 21.16
CA GLY A 166 -4.24 0.09 22.53
C GLY A 166 -3.00 0.77 23.11
N GLY A 167 -3.22 1.90 23.79
CA GLY A 167 -2.42 2.32 24.92
C GLY A 167 -0.96 2.71 24.69
N LYS A 168 -0.67 3.99 24.58
CA LYS A 168 0.63 4.56 24.97
C LYS A 168 0.92 4.19 26.42
N GLY A 169 1.68 3.11 26.61
CA GLY A 169 2.34 2.77 27.86
C GLY A 169 3.81 3.17 27.78
N SER A 170 4.16 4.29 28.38
CA SER A 170 5.51 4.74 28.67
C SER A 170 6.21 3.71 29.57
N GLY A 171 7.17 2.97 29.05
CA GLY A 171 7.97 2.00 29.80
C GLY A 171 9.44 2.08 29.42
N ARG A 172 10.19 2.75 30.27
CA ARG A 172 11.64 2.92 30.25
C ARG A 172 12.34 1.62 30.67
N GLY A 173 13.34 1.19 29.91
CA GLY A 173 14.50 0.46 30.44
C GLY A 173 14.47 -1.04 30.39
N GLN A 174 15.32 -1.66 29.58
CA GLN A 174 16.42 -2.50 30.11
C GLN A 174 17.28 -3.06 28.96
N ARG A 175 18.57 -2.76 29.01
CA ARG A 175 19.61 -3.41 28.22
C ARG A 175 19.76 -4.85 28.74
N GLY A 176 19.66 -5.83 27.85
CA GLY A 176 20.03 -7.21 28.10
C GLY A 176 20.78 -7.76 26.89
N VAL A 177 22.01 -8.15 27.15
CA VAL A 177 22.98 -8.75 26.23
C VAL A 177 22.60 -10.21 25.95
N GLY A 178 22.67 -10.64 24.69
CA GLY A 178 23.00 -12.00 24.29
C GLY A 178 21.84 -13.00 24.30
N GLY A 179 21.38 -13.36 23.13
CA GLY A 179 20.53 -14.49 22.88
C GLY A 179 20.22 -14.57 21.38
N GLN A 180 20.81 -15.51 20.71
CA GLN A 180 20.47 -15.92 19.37
C GLN A 180 19.02 -16.45 19.41
N GLY A 181 18.07 -15.52 19.38
CA GLY A 181 16.64 -15.75 19.42
C GLY A 181 16.06 -15.47 18.07
N ASN A 182 15.47 -16.50 17.51
CA ASN A 182 14.50 -16.53 16.43
C ASN A 182 13.82 -15.15 16.28
N GLY A 183 14.23 -14.38 15.24
CA GLY A 183 13.72 -13.04 15.03
C GLY A 183 12.20 -13.07 14.96
N GLY A 184 11.55 -12.41 15.90
CA GLY A 184 10.13 -12.16 15.87
C GLY A 184 9.80 -11.47 14.55
N GLN A 185 9.27 -12.24 13.61
CA GLN A 185 8.75 -11.72 12.35
C GLN A 185 7.61 -10.79 12.73
N ASN A 186 7.77 -9.50 12.45
CA ASN A 186 6.64 -8.59 12.51
C ASN A 186 5.54 -9.19 11.63
N PRO A 187 4.30 -9.26 12.11
CA PRO A 187 3.21 -9.75 11.30
C PRO A 187 3.10 -9.06 9.93
N SER A 188 3.57 -7.82 9.81
CA SER A 188 3.68 -7.08 8.55
C SER A 188 4.61 -7.73 7.54
N ASP A 189 5.70 -8.36 7.99
CA ASP A 189 6.69 -8.98 7.10
C ASP A 189 6.14 -10.22 6.37
N ASN A 190 5.11 -10.85 6.93
CA ASN A 190 4.43 -11.97 6.27
C ASN A 190 3.60 -11.56 5.05
N PHE A 191 3.27 -10.28 4.93
CA PHE A 191 2.47 -9.73 3.82
C PHE A 191 3.33 -9.08 2.74
N LEU A 192 4.57 -8.69 3.09
CA LEU A 192 5.54 -8.20 2.14
C LEU A 192 6.17 -9.38 1.41
N VAL A 193 6.17 -9.32 0.10
CA VAL A 193 7.04 -10.19 -0.68
C VAL A 193 8.44 -9.61 -0.51
N ASN A 194 9.32 -10.39 0.12
CA ASN A 194 10.71 -10.01 0.29
C ASN A 194 11.34 -9.86 -1.11
N THR A 195 11.55 -8.62 -1.54
CA THR A 195 12.13 -8.31 -2.86
C THR A 195 13.64 -8.55 -2.92
N THR A 196 14.26 -8.89 -1.79
CA THR A 196 15.71 -9.07 -1.70
C THR A 196 16.19 -10.41 -2.23
N ASN A 197 15.33 -11.45 -2.25
CA ASN A 197 15.72 -12.78 -2.70
C ASN A 197 14.74 -13.32 -3.75
N GLY A 198 15.27 -13.69 -4.93
CA GLY A 198 14.49 -14.33 -5.99
C GLY A 198 13.88 -13.38 -7.00
N ILE A 199 13.07 -13.96 -7.88
CA ILE A 199 12.35 -13.24 -8.93
C ILE A 199 10.88 -13.18 -8.54
N ASN A 200 10.34 -11.95 -8.48
CA ASN A 200 8.94 -11.70 -8.26
C ASN A 200 8.24 -11.45 -9.60
N THR A 201 7.19 -12.22 -9.86
CA THR A 201 6.22 -11.94 -10.90
C THR A 201 4.99 -11.33 -10.24
N THR A 202 4.62 -10.13 -10.62
CA THR A 202 3.49 -9.42 -10.03
C THR A 202 2.42 -9.11 -11.08
N SER A 203 1.16 -9.23 -10.69
CA SER A 203 0.01 -8.85 -11.50
C SER A 203 -0.97 -8.09 -10.63
N ALA A 204 -1.45 -6.94 -11.10
CA ALA A 204 -2.32 -6.11 -10.30
C ALA A 204 -3.41 -5.46 -11.16
N ILE A 205 -4.59 -5.33 -10.59
CA ILE A 205 -5.73 -4.61 -11.16
C ILE A 205 -6.28 -3.69 -10.07
N GLY A 206 -6.51 -2.44 -10.43
CA GLY A 206 -7.14 -1.46 -9.55
C GLY A 206 -8.30 -0.77 -10.26
N ILE A 207 -9.39 -0.56 -9.52
CA ILE A 207 -10.55 0.20 -9.98
C ILE A 207 -10.84 1.24 -8.91
N ASN A 208 -10.98 2.50 -9.31
CA ASN A 208 -11.42 3.57 -8.43
C ASN A 208 -12.62 4.29 -9.04
N TYR A 209 -13.67 4.43 -8.25
CA TYR A 209 -14.90 5.11 -8.62
C TYR A 209 -15.22 6.22 -7.62
N LEU A 210 -15.58 7.37 -8.14
CA LEU A 210 -15.90 8.55 -7.37
C LEU A 210 -17.06 9.28 -8.07
N ASP A 211 -18.11 9.57 -7.32
CA ASP A 211 -19.29 10.26 -7.87
C ASP A 211 -20.04 11.02 -6.76
N LYS A 212 -20.97 11.84 -7.18
CA LYS A 212 -21.95 12.46 -6.31
C LYS A 212 -23.36 12.07 -6.75
N TRP A 213 -24.00 11.21 -5.94
CA TRP A 213 -25.37 10.76 -6.21
C TRP A 213 -26.38 11.80 -5.71
N GLY A 214 -27.05 12.43 -6.65
CA GLY A 214 -27.93 13.56 -6.36
C GLY A 214 -27.18 14.77 -5.77
N LYS A 215 -27.83 15.48 -4.83
CA LYS A 215 -27.27 16.70 -4.22
C LYS A 215 -26.58 16.44 -2.88
N LYS A 216 -26.85 15.31 -2.25
CA LYS A 216 -26.56 15.08 -0.82
C LYS A 216 -25.55 13.97 -0.54
N THR A 217 -25.30 13.05 -1.49
CA THR A 217 -24.48 11.85 -1.24
C THR A 217 -23.21 11.88 -2.08
N ASP A 218 -22.06 11.91 -1.43
CA ASP A 218 -20.76 11.69 -2.04
C ASP A 218 -20.37 10.22 -1.88
N ILE A 219 -19.92 9.58 -2.98
CA ILE A 219 -19.53 8.18 -3.01
C ILE A 219 -18.10 8.09 -3.49
N THR A 220 -17.31 7.31 -2.79
CA THR A 220 -15.96 6.92 -3.21
C THR A 220 -15.85 5.41 -3.04
N GLY A 221 -15.32 4.73 -4.04
CA GLY A 221 -15.08 3.29 -3.98
C GLY A 221 -13.78 2.91 -4.65
N SER A 222 -13.07 1.95 -4.09
CA SER A 222 -11.89 1.36 -4.71
C SER A 222 -11.88 -0.15 -4.52
N TYR A 223 -11.39 -0.83 -5.53
CA TYR A 223 -11.08 -2.24 -5.51
C TYR A 223 -9.67 -2.45 -6.02
N PHE A 224 -8.92 -3.29 -5.32
CA PHE A 224 -7.59 -3.74 -5.71
C PHE A 224 -7.50 -5.24 -5.66
N PHE A 225 -6.95 -5.80 -6.72
CA PHE A 225 -6.44 -7.15 -6.78
C PHE A 225 -4.93 -7.10 -7.00
N ASN A 226 -4.18 -7.87 -6.22
CA ASN A 226 -2.74 -8.05 -6.41
C ASN A 226 -2.40 -9.53 -6.27
N PHE A 227 -1.71 -10.06 -7.25
CA PHE A 227 -1.09 -11.38 -7.23
C PHE A 227 0.42 -11.22 -7.31
N THR A 228 1.14 -11.94 -6.47
CA THR A 228 2.59 -12.00 -6.53
C THR A 228 3.04 -13.45 -6.40
N ASN A 229 3.86 -13.90 -7.34
CA ASN A 229 4.60 -15.14 -7.27
C ASN A 229 6.08 -14.81 -7.05
N ASN A 230 6.67 -15.32 -5.98
CA ASN A 230 8.10 -15.24 -5.71
C ASN A 230 8.73 -16.61 -5.90
N ASN A 231 9.80 -16.66 -6.69
CA ASN A 231 10.62 -17.85 -6.87
C ASN A 231 12.05 -17.51 -6.47
N ALA A 232 12.49 -18.07 -5.34
CA ALA A 232 13.80 -17.84 -4.76
C ALA A 232 14.60 -19.14 -4.74
N LEU A 233 15.81 -19.05 -5.27
CA LEU A 233 16.82 -20.11 -5.23
C LEU A 233 17.97 -19.64 -4.35
N SER A 234 18.41 -20.47 -3.42
CA SER A 234 19.60 -20.22 -2.63
C SER A 234 20.46 -21.46 -2.56
N ASN A 235 21.75 -21.28 -2.75
CA ASN A 235 22.75 -22.32 -2.62
C ASN A 235 23.68 -21.95 -1.46
N LEU A 236 23.90 -22.88 -0.55
CA LEU A 236 24.86 -22.75 0.53
C LEU A 236 25.96 -23.78 0.33
N TYR A 237 27.21 -23.31 0.35
CA TYR A 237 28.39 -24.14 0.45
C TYR A 237 29.10 -23.83 1.75
N GLN A 238 29.32 -24.85 2.58
CA GLN A 238 30.00 -24.71 3.86
C GLN A 238 31.08 -25.79 4.01
N GLN A 239 32.30 -25.36 4.29
CA GLN A 239 33.41 -26.24 4.56
C GLN A 239 33.82 -26.15 6.02
N TYR A 240 33.89 -27.28 6.70
CA TYR A 240 34.30 -27.35 8.09
C TYR A 240 35.81 -27.56 8.13
N ILE A 241 36.55 -26.69 8.85
CA ILE A 241 38.02 -26.68 8.91
C ILE A 241 38.55 -26.97 10.31
N ILE A 242 37.69 -27.17 11.29
CA ILE A 242 38.10 -27.34 12.71
C ILE A 242 37.55 -28.67 13.30
N GLY A 243 38.39 -29.31 14.11
CA GLY A 243 38.02 -30.48 14.89
C GLY A 243 37.79 -31.74 14.08
N ASN A 244 36.96 -32.65 14.59
CA ASN A 244 36.67 -33.95 13.97
C ASN A 244 35.88 -33.84 12.64
N THR A 245 35.38 -32.67 12.33
CA THR A 245 34.66 -32.37 11.09
C THR A 245 35.54 -31.75 10.01
N ASN A 246 36.88 -31.71 10.24
CA ASN A 246 37.82 -31.18 9.24
C ASN A 246 37.69 -31.94 7.92
N GLY A 247 37.54 -31.14 6.81
CA GLY A 247 37.33 -31.69 5.48
C GLY A 247 35.89 -32.12 5.16
N LEU A 248 34.95 -31.92 6.09
CA LEU A 248 33.54 -32.09 5.80
C LEU A 248 33.03 -30.88 5.00
N ILE A 249 32.30 -31.13 3.92
CA ILE A 249 31.65 -30.15 3.09
C ILE A 249 30.15 -30.38 3.21
N TYR A 250 29.39 -29.29 3.43
CA TYR A 250 27.94 -29.27 3.35
C TYR A 250 27.49 -28.40 2.19
N ASN A 251 26.75 -29.00 1.26
CA ASN A 251 26.08 -28.28 0.19
C ASN A 251 24.59 -28.27 0.44
N GLU A 252 23.93 -27.14 0.21
CA GLU A 252 22.49 -27.03 0.31
C GLU A 252 21.93 -26.27 -0.88
N ASN A 253 20.91 -26.85 -1.50
CA ASN A 253 20.09 -26.21 -2.52
C ASN A 253 18.70 -26.00 -1.94
N ASN A 254 18.26 -24.77 -1.87
CA ASN A 254 16.96 -24.42 -1.32
C ASN A 254 16.14 -23.65 -2.34
N THR A 255 14.96 -24.17 -2.66
CA THR A 255 13.99 -23.54 -3.55
C THR A 255 12.78 -23.13 -2.73
N VAL A 256 12.38 -21.87 -2.81
CA VAL A 256 11.18 -21.34 -2.17
C VAL A 256 10.27 -20.73 -3.24
N ILE A 257 9.05 -21.24 -3.32
CA ILE A 257 8.01 -20.68 -4.18
C ILE A 257 6.89 -20.16 -3.27
N SER A 258 6.55 -18.90 -3.42
CA SER A 258 5.51 -18.24 -2.62
C SER A 258 4.52 -17.53 -3.52
N ASP A 259 3.25 -17.91 -3.43
CA ASP A 259 2.13 -17.25 -4.09
C ASP A 259 1.35 -16.42 -3.06
N ASN A 260 1.03 -15.20 -3.41
CA ASN A 260 0.25 -14.31 -2.57
C ASN A 260 -0.84 -13.61 -3.40
N TYR A 261 -2.08 -13.88 -3.05
CA TYR A 261 -3.28 -13.25 -3.61
C TYR A 261 -3.84 -12.28 -2.58
N ASN A 262 -4.02 -11.03 -2.96
CA ASN A 262 -4.56 -10.00 -2.10
C ASN A 262 -5.72 -9.27 -2.81
N ASN A 263 -6.87 -9.16 -2.15
CA ASN A 263 -8.03 -8.42 -2.60
C ASN A 263 -8.38 -7.37 -1.56
N ARG A 264 -8.63 -6.14 -2.00
CA ARG A 264 -9.08 -5.04 -1.15
C ARG A 264 -10.28 -4.34 -1.74
N ILE A 265 -11.24 -4.09 -0.90
CA ILE A 265 -12.45 -3.34 -1.20
C ILE A 265 -12.56 -2.23 -0.17
N ASN A 266 -12.75 -1.01 -0.64
CA ASN A 266 -13.00 0.15 0.22
C ASN A 266 -14.08 1.01 -0.44
N PHE A 267 -15.19 1.24 0.28
CA PHE A 267 -16.23 2.18 -0.12
C PHE A 267 -16.45 3.21 0.98
N LYS A 268 -16.79 4.42 0.59
CA LYS A 268 -17.23 5.48 1.50
C LYS A 268 -18.49 6.12 0.92
N PHE A 269 -19.56 6.08 1.71
CA PHE A 269 -20.81 6.78 1.46
C PHE A 269 -20.92 7.90 2.48
N ASP A 270 -20.93 9.13 2.02
CA ASP A 270 -21.08 10.32 2.86
C ASP A 270 -22.36 11.04 2.46
N THR A 271 -23.37 10.96 3.31
CA THR A 271 -24.73 11.45 3.00
C THR A 271 -25.19 12.48 4.02
N LYS A 272 -25.56 13.66 3.52
CA LYS A 272 -26.29 14.65 4.29
C LYS A 272 -27.78 14.32 4.26
N LEU A 273 -28.32 13.82 5.37
CA LEU A 273 -29.74 13.51 5.49
C LEU A 273 -30.55 14.81 5.41
N ASP A 274 -30.13 15.82 6.18
CA ASP A 274 -30.66 17.18 6.19
C ASP A 274 -29.55 18.20 6.51
N SER A 275 -29.92 19.43 6.87
CA SER A 275 -28.96 20.51 7.21
C SER A 275 -28.16 20.21 8.49
N ASN A 276 -28.72 19.40 9.38
CA ASN A 276 -28.18 19.16 10.72
C ASN A 276 -27.64 17.73 10.91
N ASN A 277 -28.00 16.80 10.01
CA ASN A 277 -27.72 15.38 10.16
C ASN A 277 -26.88 14.86 8.97
N GLN A 278 -25.78 14.22 9.28
CA GLN A 278 -24.88 13.57 8.31
C GLN A 278 -24.54 12.15 8.77
N ILE A 279 -24.54 11.23 7.84
CA ILE A 279 -24.10 9.85 8.07
C ILE A 279 -23.00 9.51 7.08
N THR A 280 -21.91 8.93 7.60
CA THR A 280 -20.81 8.37 6.80
C THR A 280 -20.73 6.89 7.08
N ILE A 281 -20.77 6.06 6.03
CA ILE A 281 -20.64 4.59 6.12
C ILE A 281 -19.45 4.22 5.25
N GLN A 282 -18.48 3.48 5.82
CA GLN A 282 -17.25 3.15 5.12
C GLN A 282 -16.92 1.65 5.22
N PRO A 283 -17.63 0.78 4.47
CA PRO A 283 -17.29 -0.64 4.43
C PRO A 283 -15.90 -0.85 3.81
N LYS A 284 -15.08 -1.61 4.51
CA LYS A 284 -13.73 -2.03 4.10
C LYS A 284 -13.64 -3.54 4.23
N ALA A 285 -13.06 -4.18 3.23
CA ALA A 285 -12.77 -5.60 3.28
C ALA A 285 -11.41 -5.89 2.63
N SER A 286 -10.64 -6.76 3.24
CA SER A 286 -9.41 -7.29 2.67
C SER A 286 -9.37 -8.80 2.85
N PHE A 287 -8.93 -9.50 1.82
CA PHE A 287 -8.78 -10.94 1.79
C PHE A 287 -7.40 -11.27 1.26
N GLN A 288 -6.68 -12.15 1.95
CA GLN A 288 -5.38 -12.60 1.53
C GLN A 288 -5.30 -14.12 1.59
N ASN A 289 -4.74 -14.70 0.55
CA ASN A 289 -4.37 -16.11 0.51
C ASN A 289 -2.89 -16.22 0.13
N LYS A 290 -2.08 -16.80 1.02
CA LYS A 290 -0.64 -17.00 0.83
C LYS A 290 -0.33 -18.49 0.88
N THR A 291 0.26 -19.00 -0.18
CA THR A 291 0.80 -20.36 -0.25
C THR A 291 2.31 -20.30 -0.32
N ASN A 292 2.98 -21.11 0.49
CA ASN A 292 4.43 -21.20 0.56
C ASN A 292 4.83 -22.64 0.36
N SER A 293 5.75 -22.91 -0.55
CA SER A 293 6.35 -24.22 -0.79
C SER A 293 7.87 -24.06 -0.72
N LYS A 294 8.48 -24.80 0.19
CA LYS A 294 9.93 -24.85 0.37
C LYS A 294 10.42 -26.26 0.10
N LYS A 295 11.42 -26.38 -0.76
CA LYS A 295 12.14 -27.64 -1.01
C LYS A 295 13.62 -27.41 -0.75
N LEU A 296 14.16 -28.14 0.20
CA LEU A 296 15.56 -28.11 0.58
C LEU A 296 16.16 -29.47 0.29
N PHE A 297 17.30 -29.48 -0.38
CA PHE A 297 18.15 -30.66 -0.57
C PHE A 297 19.54 -30.29 -0.07
N GLY A 298 20.07 -31.12 0.85
CA GLY A 298 21.41 -30.95 1.44
C GLY A 298 22.19 -32.22 1.40
N ASP A 299 23.50 -32.16 1.14
CA ASP A 299 24.43 -33.27 1.19
C ASP A 299 25.67 -32.92 2.00
N ASN A 300 26.09 -33.91 2.82
CA ASN A 300 27.35 -33.88 3.52
C ASN A 300 28.36 -34.78 2.79
N ILE A 301 29.48 -34.18 2.38
CA ILE A 301 30.55 -34.85 1.63
C ILE A 301 31.85 -34.82 2.46
N LYS A 302 32.52 -35.98 2.55
CA LYS A 302 33.83 -36.08 3.17
C LYS A 302 34.72 -36.98 2.30
N LEU A 303 35.91 -36.49 1.96
CA LEU A 303 36.86 -37.22 1.08
C LEU A 303 36.18 -37.66 -0.23
N ASP A 304 35.49 -36.72 -0.90
CA ASP A 304 34.76 -36.96 -2.15
C ASP A 304 33.62 -38.00 -2.08
N THR A 305 33.26 -38.43 -0.87
CA THR A 305 32.17 -39.38 -0.65
C THR A 305 31.01 -38.69 0.06
N THR A 306 29.80 -38.84 -0.49
CA THR A 306 28.56 -38.39 0.18
C THR A 306 28.30 -39.28 1.39
N ILE A 307 28.31 -38.69 2.59
CA ILE A 307 28.09 -39.41 3.86
C ILE A 307 26.59 -39.44 4.17
N SER A 308 25.89 -38.35 3.89
CA SER A 308 24.46 -38.26 4.16
C SER A 308 23.80 -37.19 3.27
N ASN A 309 22.53 -37.39 3.00
CA ASN A 309 21.66 -36.44 2.31
C ASN A 309 20.44 -36.11 3.15
N THR A 310 19.95 -34.92 2.98
CA THR A 310 18.74 -34.42 3.63
C THR A 310 17.82 -33.87 2.56
N GLU A 311 16.57 -34.31 2.53
CA GLU A 311 15.50 -33.70 1.73
C GLU A 311 14.42 -33.24 2.68
N ASN A 312 14.06 -31.96 2.59
CA ASN A 312 12.99 -31.39 3.38
C ASN A 312 12.00 -30.63 2.45
N LYS A 313 10.75 -31.03 2.52
CA LYS A 313 9.65 -30.38 1.78
C LYS A 313 8.65 -29.84 2.78
N THR A 314 8.41 -28.54 2.72
CA THR A 314 7.43 -27.87 3.58
C THR A 314 6.45 -27.10 2.71
N SER A 315 5.17 -27.24 2.99
CA SER A 315 4.13 -26.46 2.35
C SER A 315 3.21 -25.86 3.42
N SER A 316 2.83 -24.62 3.23
CA SER A 316 1.87 -23.92 4.11
C SER A 316 0.93 -23.08 3.29
N THR A 317 -0.33 -23.01 3.69
CA THR A 317 -1.33 -22.13 3.11
C THR A 317 -2.00 -21.36 4.23
N ASN A 318 -1.96 -20.03 4.13
CA ASN A 318 -2.57 -19.12 5.09
C ASN A 318 -3.65 -18.30 4.40
N PHE A 319 -4.86 -18.33 4.94
CA PHE A 319 -5.95 -17.48 4.51
C PHE A 319 -6.34 -16.53 5.63
N SER A 320 -6.27 -15.24 5.37
CA SER A 320 -6.62 -14.19 6.31
C SER A 320 -7.63 -13.22 5.69
N TYR A 321 -8.48 -12.64 6.52
CA TYR A 321 -9.36 -11.56 6.11
C TYR A 321 -9.61 -10.55 7.23
N ASN A 322 -9.89 -9.33 6.82
CA ASN A 322 -10.33 -8.27 7.70
C ASN A 322 -11.51 -7.55 7.04
N ILE A 323 -12.65 -7.52 7.73
CA ILE A 323 -13.87 -6.84 7.29
C ILE A 323 -14.25 -5.85 8.37
N SER A 324 -14.38 -4.57 8.03
CA SER A 324 -14.80 -3.52 8.95
C SER A 324 -15.87 -2.64 8.33
N LEU A 325 -16.78 -2.16 9.16
CA LEU A 325 -17.89 -1.29 8.78
C LEU A 325 -17.95 -0.06 9.70
N PRO A 326 -17.03 0.92 9.53
CA PRO A 326 -17.17 2.19 10.23
C PRO A 326 -18.45 2.93 9.84
N ILE A 327 -19.25 3.27 10.84
CA ILE A 327 -20.47 4.07 10.70
C ILE A 327 -20.33 5.27 11.62
N LEU A 328 -20.35 6.47 11.04
CA LEU A 328 -20.25 7.72 11.76
C LEU A 328 -21.51 8.55 11.51
N TYR A 329 -22.30 8.74 12.56
CA TYR A 329 -23.42 9.66 12.57
C TYR A 329 -23.03 10.97 13.24
N ARG A 330 -23.40 12.12 12.64
CA ARG A 330 -23.12 13.47 13.14
C ARG A 330 -24.41 14.27 13.16
N HIS A 331 -24.65 14.94 14.29
CA HIS A 331 -25.77 15.84 14.49
C HIS A 331 -25.28 17.22 14.96
N SER A 332 -25.77 18.27 14.34
CA SER A 332 -25.50 19.67 14.72
C SER A 332 -26.75 20.28 15.35
N PHE A 333 -26.65 20.68 16.62
CA PHE A 333 -27.78 21.29 17.32
C PHE A 333 -28.00 22.75 16.90
N PRO A 334 -29.21 23.32 17.06
CA PRO A 334 -29.48 24.72 16.77
C PRO A 334 -28.58 25.71 17.53
N LYS A 335 -28.15 25.32 18.76
CA LYS A 335 -27.18 26.11 19.55
C LYS A 335 -25.79 26.01 18.91
N LYS A 336 -25.25 27.14 18.46
CA LYS A 336 -23.93 27.23 17.82
C LYS A 336 -22.85 26.54 18.64
N GLY A 337 -22.03 25.72 17.99
CA GLY A 337 -20.91 24.97 18.60
C GLY A 337 -21.34 23.71 19.36
N ARG A 338 -22.62 23.37 19.42
CA ARG A 338 -23.09 22.11 20.01
C ARG A 338 -23.28 21.04 18.95
N THR A 339 -22.52 19.95 19.05
CA THR A 339 -22.57 18.82 18.11
C THR A 339 -22.60 17.49 18.87
N LEU A 340 -23.12 16.46 18.22
CA LEU A 340 -23.08 15.08 18.67
C LEU A 340 -22.49 14.23 17.54
N SER A 341 -21.52 13.38 17.88
CA SER A 341 -20.95 12.40 16.95
C SER A 341 -20.99 11.01 17.58
N ILE A 342 -21.50 10.04 16.84
CA ILE A 342 -21.54 8.63 17.24
C ILE A 342 -20.77 7.85 16.19
N ASN A 343 -19.70 7.18 16.62
CA ASN A 343 -18.89 6.33 15.76
C ASN A 343 -18.96 4.88 16.23
N ILE A 344 -19.36 3.99 15.34
CA ILE A 344 -19.46 2.54 15.58
C ILE A 344 -18.63 1.87 14.49
N THR A 345 -17.68 1.01 14.88
CA THR A 345 -16.80 0.31 13.94
C THR A 345 -16.76 -1.19 14.24
N PRO A 346 -17.80 -1.95 13.83
CA PRO A 346 -17.71 -3.40 13.89
C PRO A 346 -16.60 -3.91 12.97
N THR A 347 -15.82 -4.86 13.47
CA THR A 347 -14.69 -5.45 12.75
C THR A 347 -14.66 -6.96 12.97
N ILE A 348 -14.45 -7.71 11.90
CA ILE A 348 -14.26 -9.16 11.92
C ILE A 348 -12.91 -9.44 11.27
N THR A 349 -12.04 -10.12 11.99
CA THR A 349 -10.69 -10.46 11.50
C THR A 349 -10.44 -11.96 11.70
N LYS A 350 -9.82 -12.57 10.70
CA LYS A 350 -9.24 -13.92 10.77
C LYS A 350 -7.81 -13.86 10.25
N ASN A 351 -6.89 -14.38 11.03
CA ASN A 351 -5.47 -14.55 10.68
C ASN A 351 -5.14 -16.03 10.49
#